data_6bee057a9a2c23d6933ee4968ca0ad6c
#
_entry.id   6bee057a9a2c23d6933ee4968ca0ad6c
#
_cell.length_a   1.000
_cell.length_b   1.000
_cell.length_c   1.000
_cell.angle_alpha   90.00
_cell.angle_beta   90.00
_cell.angle_gamma   90.00
#
_symmetry.space_group_name_H-M   'P 1'
#
loop_
_entity.id
_entity.type
_entity.pdbx_description
1 polymer ?
#
loop_
_entity_poly.entity_id
_entity_poly.type
_entity_poly.pdbx_seq_one_letter_code
_entity_poly.pdbx_strand_id
1 'polypeptide(L)'
;MQISNLRHYPTFADTIADRGWHAWWTESGVPIENYRAHVHLMLEKDGIPAALVAHDDDRYIGSVLIIENDLDERPDYAPWIAALWVDPDFRRQGIAAQLITRSRAHIAQLGHDTCYLCATADKRPYYLKQGFTLLEEDVAGLDVFSISSG
;
A
#
# COMPACT_ATOMS: atom_id res chain seq x y z
N MET A 1 -12.75 -5.52 13.85
CA MET A 1 -11.87 -4.77 12.92
C MET A 1 -12.60 -4.49 11.61
N GLN A 2 -12.42 -3.29 11.09
CA GLN A 2 -12.91 -2.86 9.79
C GLN A 2 -11.74 -2.55 8.87
N ILE A 3 -11.95 -2.67 7.56
CA ILE A 3 -11.04 -2.12 6.56
C ILE A 3 -11.87 -1.14 5.72
N SER A 4 -11.48 0.12 5.72
CA SER A 4 -12.26 1.21 5.15
C SER A 4 -11.43 2.04 4.19
N ASN A 5 -12.10 2.66 3.21
CA ASN A 5 -11.46 3.67 2.39
C ASN A 5 -11.18 4.90 3.27
N LEU A 6 -9.97 5.43 3.18
CA LEU A 6 -9.54 6.57 3.98
C LEU A 6 -10.49 7.77 3.83
N ARG A 7 -11.11 7.95 2.67
CA ARG A 7 -12.04 9.05 2.42
C ARG A 7 -13.24 9.06 3.37
N HIS A 8 -13.61 7.88 3.87
CA HIS A 8 -14.71 7.75 4.85
C HIS A 8 -14.24 7.93 6.30
N TYR A 9 -12.93 7.88 6.53
CA TYR A 9 -12.32 8.00 7.86
C TYR A 9 -11.08 8.90 7.79
N PRO A 10 -11.24 10.16 7.39
CA PRO A 10 -10.11 11.04 7.08
C PRO A 10 -9.21 11.36 8.27
N THR A 11 -9.69 11.12 9.49
CA THR A 11 -8.88 11.33 10.70
C THR A 11 -7.63 10.44 10.75
N PHE A 12 -7.60 9.33 9.99
CA PHE A 12 -6.45 8.44 9.95
C PHE A 12 -5.34 8.91 8.98
N ALA A 13 -5.57 9.96 8.20
CA ALA A 13 -4.60 10.39 7.18
C ALA A 13 -3.21 10.69 7.77
N ASP A 14 -3.16 11.42 8.87
CA ASP A 14 -1.89 11.78 9.49
C ASP A 14 -1.19 10.57 10.11
N THR A 15 -1.94 9.62 10.65
CA THR A 15 -1.37 8.37 11.18
C THR A 15 -0.78 7.54 10.06
N ILE A 16 -1.47 7.40 8.93
CA ILE A 16 -0.96 6.69 7.76
C ILE A 16 0.35 7.34 7.28
N ALA A 17 0.38 8.66 7.19
CA ALA A 17 1.58 9.38 6.78
C ALA A 17 2.73 9.19 7.75
N ASP A 18 2.46 9.25 9.05
CA ASP A 18 3.46 9.02 10.09
C ASP A 18 4.08 7.62 9.97
N ARG A 19 3.24 6.60 9.88
CA ARG A 19 3.72 5.21 9.79
C ARG A 19 4.56 4.97 8.53
N GLY A 20 4.06 5.43 7.37
CA GLY A 20 4.76 5.25 6.10
C GLY A 20 6.08 5.98 6.04
N TRP A 21 6.09 7.23 6.48
CA TRP A 21 7.33 8.02 6.45
C TRP A 21 8.40 7.42 7.37
N HIS A 22 8.06 7.05 8.59
CA HIS A 22 9.02 6.45 9.52
C HIS A 22 9.49 5.06 9.06
N ALA A 23 8.66 4.32 8.35
CA ALA A 23 9.04 2.98 7.86
C ALA A 23 10.04 3.04 6.70
N TRP A 24 9.89 4.01 5.78
CA TRP A 24 10.63 3.96 4.51
C TRP A 24 11.32 5.25 4.09
N TRP A 25 11.05 6.38 4.74
CA TRP A 25 11.46 7.69 4.21
C TRP A 25 12.40 8.49 5.12
N THR A 26 12.79 7.95 6.30
CA THR A 26 13.59 8.69 7.28
C THR A 26 14.95 9.14 6.74
N GLU A 27 15.53 8.39 5.81
CA GLU A 27 16.84 8.68 5.23
C GLU A 27 16.76 9.23 3.81
N SER A 28 15.56 9.51 3.32
CA SER A 28 15.35 9.92 1.93
C SER A 28 15.68 11.38 1.65
N GLY A 29 15.73 12.20 2.69
CA GLY A 29 15.82 13.67 2.53
C GLY A 29 14.47 14.32 2.24
N VAL A 30 13.40 13.56 2.08
CA VAL A 30 12.04 14.09 1.89
C VAL A 30 11.42 14.36 3.25
N PRO A 31 10.99 15.61 3.53
CA PRO A 31 10.32 15.92 4.81
C PRO A 31 8.99 15.18 4.96
N ILE A 32 8.63 14.87 6.22
CA ILE A 32 7.36 14.21 6.50
C ILE A 32 6.15 15.01 6.00
N GLU A 33 6.25 16.32 5.95
CA GLU A 33 5.19 17.19 5.46
C GLU A 33 4.85 16.92 4.01
N ASN A 34 5.84 16.57 3.18
CA ASN A 34 5.64 16.23 1.78
C ASN A 34 4.88 14.90 1.65
N TYR A 35 5.25 13.93 2.46
CA TYR A 35 4.58 12.63 2.48
C TYR A 35 3.13 12.77 2.98
N ARG A 36 2.94 13.58 4.01
CA ARG A 36 1.61 13.89 4.55
C ARG A 36 0.72 14.54 3.49
N ALA A 37 1.25 15.49 2.72
CA ALA A 37 0.52 16.13 1.64
C ALA A 37 0.10 15.12 0.57
N HIS A 38 0.97 14.16 0.24
CA HIS A 38 0.66 13.10 -0.70
C HIS A 38 -0.51 12.22 -0.21
N VAL A 39 -0.50 11.84 1.05
CA VAL A 39 -1.59 11.05 1.63
C VAL A 39 -2.90 11.86 1.65
N HIS A 40 -2.83 13.16 1.94
CA HIS A 40 -4.02 14.01 1.94
C HIS A 40 -4.67 14.16 0.57
N LEU A 41 -3.92 14.01 -0.54
CA LEU A 41 -4.50 13.97 -1.87
C LEU A 41 -5.49 12.82 -2.04
N MET A 42 -5.33 11.75 -1.28
CA MET A 42 -6.19 10.57 -1.35
C MET A 42 -7.57 10.81 -0.74
N LEU A 43 -7.76 11.94 -0.08
CA LEU A 43 -9.06 12.35 0.48
C LEU A 43 -9.93 13.12 -0.52
N GLU A 44 -9.34 13.62 -1.62
CA GLU A 44 -9.99 14.61 -2.46
C GLU A 44 -10.97 14.00 -3.46
N LYS A 45 -10.71 12.77 -3.93
CA LYS A 45 -11.56 12.15 -4.95
C LYS A 45 -11.47 10.63 -4.89
N ASP A 46 -12.46 9.96 -5.47
CA ASP A 46 -12.41 8.53 -5.71
C ASP A 46 -11.37 8.19 -6.77
N GLY A 47 -10.92 6.96 -6.77
CA GLY A 47 -9.99 6.45 -7.77
C GLY A 47 -8.60 6.26 -7.18
N ILE A 48 -7.58 6.59 -7.98
CA ILE A 48 -6.18 6.45 -7.61
C ILE A 48 -5.54 7.83 -7.67
N PRO A 49 -4.78 8.23 -6.63
CA PRO A 49 -4.34 7.46 -5.47
C PRO A 49 -5.44 7.25 -4.43
N ALA A 50 -5.37 6.14 -3.73
CA ALA A 50 -6.29 5.80 -2.66
C ALA A 50 -5.56 5.17 -1.50
N ALA A 51 -6.20 5.13 -0.34
CA ALA A 51 -5.67 4.42 0.82
C ALA A 51 -6.79 3.62 1.49
N LEU A 52 -6.43 2.44 1.97
CA LEU A 52 -7.31 1.63 2.81
C LEU A 52 -6.70 1.55 4.20
N VAL A 53 -7.53 1.65 5.22
CA VAL A 53 -7.11 1.62 6.61
C VAL A 53 -7.83 0.50 7.36
N ALA A 54 -7.05 -0.32 8.07
CA ALA A 54 -7.57 -1.30 9.00
C ALA A 54 -7.65 -0.63 10.37
N HIS A 55 -8.79 -0.70 11.04
CA HIS A 55 -9.01 0.00 12.29
C HIS A 55 -10.10 -0.66 13.13
N ASP A 56 -10.08 -0.38 14.43
CA ASP A 56 -11.18 -0.63 15.35
C ASP A 56 -11.65 0.72 15.88
N ASP A 57 -12.84 1.16 15.50
CA ASP A 57 -13.34 2.50 15.78
C ASP A 57 -12.26 3.55 15.46
N ASP A 58 -11.76 4.29 16.46
CA ASP A 58 -10.75 5.35 16.28
C ASP A 58 -9.31 4.83 16.37
N ARG A 59 -9.12 3.52 16.51
CA ARG A 59 -7.80 2.93 16.67
C ARG A 59 -7.24 2.45 15.35
N TYR A 60 -6.12 3.03 14.92
CA TYR A 60 -5.38 2.59 13.74
C TYR A 60 -4.72 1.23 13.98
N ILE A 61 -4.81 0.34 12.99
CA ILE A 61 -4.20 -0.99 13.04
C ILE A 61 -3.16 -1.14 11.93
N GLY A 62 -3.52 -0.77 10.71
CA GLY A 62 -2.64 -0.89 9.56
C GLY A 62 -3.22 -0.16 8.36
N SER A 63 -2.44 -0.08 7.28
CA SER A 63 -2.89 0.60 6.07
C SER A 63 -2.11 0.17 4.84
N VAL A 64 -2.64 0.54 3.68
CA VAL A 64 -2.04 0.26 2.39
C VAL A 64 -2.43 1.38 1.43
N LEU A 65 -1.53 1.73 0.52
CA LEU A 65 -1.79 2.72 -0.53
C LEU A 65 -1.99 2.02 -1.86
N ILE A 66 -2.82 2.63 -2.70
CA ILE A 66 -2.99 2.22 -4.10
C ILE A 66 -2.61 3.45 -4.93
N ILE A 67 -1.51 3.36 -5.67
CA ILE A 67 -0.92 4.50 -6.37
C ILE A 67 -0.58 4.16 -7.82
N GLU A 68 -0.43 5.21 -8.65
CA GLU A 68 -0.11 5.06 -10.07
C GLU A 68 1.35 4.71 -10.32
N ASN A 69 2.28 5.22 -9.50
CA ASN A 69 3.70 5.02 -9.68
C ASN A 69 4.39 4.79 -8.33
N ASP A 70 5.01 3.62 -8.19
CA ASP A 70 5.78 3.27 -6.99
C ASP A 70 7.24 2.94 -7.32
N LEU A 71 7.59 2.80 -8.60
CA LEU A 71 8.93 2.48 -9.05
C LEU A 71 9.20 3.20 -10.36
N ASP A 72 10.04 4.24 -10.32
CA ASP A 72 10.29 5.11 -11.47
C ASP A 72 10.87 4.36 -12.66
N GLU A 73 11.60 3.26 -12.42
CA GLU A 73 12.18 2.41 -13.46
C GLU A 73 11.13 1.58 -14.20
N ARG A 74 9.88 1.57 -13.74
CA ARG A 74 8.78 0.82 -14.38
C ARG A 74 7.54 1.71 -14.50
N PRO A 75 7.61 2.78 -15.31
CA PRO A 75 6.50 3.74 -15.43
C PRO A 75 5.25 3.15 -16.10
N ASP A 76 5.40 2.04 -16.83
CA ASP A 76 4.27 1.38 -17.51
C ASP A 76 3.48 0.45 -16.60
N TYR A 77 3.98 0.15 -15.41
CA TYR A 77 3.27 -0.70 -14.47
C TYR A 77 2.38 0.16 -13.56
N ALA A 78 1.10 -0.10 -13.59
CA ALA A 78 0.10 0.58 -12.76
C ALA A 78 -1.19 -0.24 -12.73
N PRO A 79 -1.99 -0.19 -11.67
CA PRO A 79 -1.71 0.48 -10.39
C PRO A 79 -0.83 -0.38 -9.46
N TRP A 80 -0.26 0.27 -8.44
CA TRP A 80 0.60 -0.38 -7.45
C TRP A 80 -0.11 -0.47 -6.11
N ILE A 81 0.07 -1.62 -5.44
CA ILE A 81 -0.21 -1.79 -4.01
C ILE A 81 1.09 -1.42 -3.30
N ALA A 82 1.05 -0.40 -2.45
CA ALA A 82 2.26 0.19 -1.89
C ALA A 82 2.10 0.50 -0.41
N ALA A 83 3.24 0.73 0.27
CA ALA A 83 3.28 1.18 1.66
C ALA A 83 2.40 0.35 2.60
N LEU A 84 2.44 -0.96 2.43
CA LEU A 84 1.71 -1.90 3.27
C LEU A 84 2.35 -1.95 4.66
N TRP A 85 1.58 -1.59 5.68
CA TRP A 85 2.06 -1.53 7.06
C TRP A 85 0.99 -2.02 8.02
N VAL A 86 1.41 -2.80 9.01
CA VAL A 86 0.58 -3.20 10.16
C VAL A 86 1.38 -2.86 11.41
N ASP A 87 0.76 -2.16 12.35
CA ASP A 87 1.44 -1.82 13.59
C ASP A 87 1.89 -3.09 14.31
N PRO A 88 3.06 -3.06 14.99
CA PRO A 88 3.68 -4.28 15.54
C PRO A 88 2.77 -5.09 16.45
N ASP A 89 1.92 -4.45 17.24
CA ASP A 89 1.02 -5.15 18.17
C ASP A 89 -0.05 -5.99 17.48
N PHE A 90 -0.27 -5.77 16.19
CA PHE A 90 -1.31 -6.45 15.42
C PHE A 90 -0.76 -7.40 14.36
N ARG A 91 0.55 -7.59 14.31
CA ARG A 91 1.18 -8.48 13.32
C ARG A 91 0.88 -9.94 13.61
N ARG A 92 1.09 -10.79 12.59
CA ARG A 92 0.87 -12.25 12.63
C ARG A 92 -0.59 -12.64 12.86
N GLN A 93 -1.52 -11.77 12.46
CA GLN A 93 -2.96 -12.01 12.56
C GLN A 93 -3.65 -12.02 11.18
N GLY A 94 -2.86 -12.03 10.09
CA GLY A 94 -3.40 -12.04 8.73
C GLY A 94 -3.94 -10.71 8.23
N ILE A 95 -3.67 -9.61 8.93
CA ILE A 95 -4.21 -8.30 8.57
C ILE A 95 -3.60 -7.77 7.26
N ALA A 96 -2.29 -7.95 7.07
CA ALA A 96 -1.64 -7.55 5.82
C ALA A 96 -2.27 -8.26 4.61
N ALA A 97 -2.54 -9.57 4.73
CA ALA A 97 -3.19 -10.33 3.68
C ALA A 97 -4.60 -9.81 3.40
N GLN A 98 -5.34 -9.42 4.43
CA GLN A 98 -6.68 -8.82 4.26
C GLN A 98 -6.60 -7.47 3.55
N LEU A 99 -5.61 -6.64 3.88
CA LEU A 99 -5.39 -5.36 3.22
C LEU A 99 -5.06 -5.55 1.73
N ILE A 100 -4.24 -6.55 1.41
CA ILE A 100 -3.95 -6.91 0.02
C ILE A 100 -5.22 -7.33 -0.72
N THR A 101 -6.01 -8.22 -0.13
CA THR A 101 -7.26 -8.71 -0.74
C THR A 101 -8.23 -7.56 -1.00
N ARG A 102 -8.39 -6.65 -0.05
CA ARG A 102 -9.28 -5.49 -0.21
C ARG A 102 -8.74 -4.51 -1.26
N SER A 103 -7.41 -4.34 -1.33
CA SER A 103 -6.78 -3.52 -2.37
C SER A 103 -7.05 -4.09 -3.76
N ARG A 104 -6.92 -5.40 -3.94
CA ARG A 104 -7.22 -6.05 -5.21
C ARG A 104 -8.67 -5.83 -5.62
N ALA A 105 -9.60 -6.00 -4.69
CA ALA A 105 -11.01 -5.79 -4.96
C ALA A 105 -11.30 -4.34 -5.38
N HIS A 106 -10.68 -3.37 -4.70
CA HIS A 106 -10.83 -1.96 -5.03
C HIS A 106 -10.29 -1.65 -6.43
N ILE A 107 -9.12 -2.19 -6.75
CA ILE A 107 -8.49 -2.03 -8.07
C ILE A 107 -9.36 -2.64 -9.18
N ALA A 108 -9.95 -3.81 -8.92
CA ALA A 108 -10.87 -4.46 -9.86
C ALA A 108 -12.11 -3.59 -10.12
N GLN A 109 -12.66 -2.99 -9.08
CA GLN A 109 -13.82 -2.08 -9.21
C GLN A 109 -13.49 -0.86 -10.06
N LEU A 110 -12.23 -0.43 -10.07
CA LEU A 110 -11.77 0.69 -10.90
C LEU A 110 -11.49 0.29 -12.35
N GLY A 111 -11.67 -0.99 -12.71
CA GLY A 111 -11.53 -1.47 -14.07
C GLY A 111 -10.15 -1.98 -14.44
N HIS A 112 -9.25 -2.18 -13.48
CA HIS A 112 -7.90 -2.71 -13.74
C HIS A 112 -7.84 -4.21 -13.47
N ASP A 113 -7.19 -4.96 -14.35
CA ASP A 113 -7.10 -6.42 -14.27
C ASP A 113 -5.90 -6.91 -13.46
N THR A 114 -4.90 -6.06 -13.29
CA THR A 114 -3.61 -6.43 -12.69
C THR A 114 -3.19 -5.42 -11.64
N CYS A 115 -2.58 -5.92 -10.57
CA CYS A 115 -1.96 -5.12 -9.53
C CYS A 115 -0.46 -5.40 -9.53
N TYR A 116 0.34 -4.37 -9.25
CA TYR A 116 1.79 -4.48 -9.12
C TYR A 116 2.21 -4.18 -7.69
N LEU A 117 3.37 -4.71 -7.31
CA LEU A 117 3.95 -4.49 -5.98
C LEU A 117 5.47 -4.63 -6.09
N CYS A 118 6.21 -3.77 -5.39
CA CYS A 118 7.65 -3.94 -5.26
C CYS A 118 8.03 -4.02 -3.79
N ALA A 119 9.06 -4.83 -3.50
CA ALA A 119 9.51 -5.06 -2.13
C ALA A 119 10.96 -5.56 -2.13
N THR A 120 11.62 -5.44 -0.98
CA THR A 120 12.96 -6.00 -0.79
C THR A 120 12.92 -7.52 -0.86
N ALA A 121 14.05 -8.14 -1.24
CA ALA A 121 14.12 -9.58 -1.51
C ALA A 121 13.77 -10.44 -0.29
N ASP A 122 13.96 -9.94 0.93
CA ASP A 122 13.60 -10.66 2.16
C ASP A 122 12.10 -10.89 2.28
N LYS A 123 11.27 -10.10 1.57
CA LYS A 123 9.82 -10.25 1.55
C LYS A 123 9.32 -11.22 0.49
N ARG A 124 10.18 -11.69 -0.40
CA ARG A 124 9.80 -12.56 -1.53
C ARG A 124 8.99 -13.78 -1.10
N PRO A 125 9.42 -14.57 -0.10
CA PRO A 125 8.64 -15.74 0.29
C PRO A 125 7.22 -15.42 0.71
N TYR A 126 7.04 -14.30 1.39
CA TYR A 126 5.71 -13.85 1.84
C TYR A 126 4.80 -13.57 0.65
N TYR A 127 5.28 -12.79 -0.34
CA TYR A 127 4.43 -12.41 -1.47
C TYR A 127 4.15 -13.57 -2.41
N LEU A 128 5.12 -14.45 -2.63
CA LEU A 128 4.88 -15.68 -3.41
C LEU A 128 3.81 -16.53 -2.75
N LYS A 129 3.84 -16.65 -1.43
CA LYS A 129 2.82 -17.41 -0.70
C LYS A 129 1.44 -16.76 -0.80
N GLN A 130 1.37 -15.44 -0.93
CA GLN A 130 0.11 -14.71 -1.12
C GLN A 130 -0.44 -14.82 -2.54
N GLY A 131 0.27 -15.49 -3.45
CA GLY A 131 -0.19 -15.70 -4.82
C GLY A 131 0.38 -14.72 -5.85
N PHE A 132 1.30 -13.84 -5.43
CA PHE A 132 1.97 -12.95 -6.38
C PHE A 132 2.92 -13.71 -7.27
N THR A 133 3.08 -13.24 -8.51
CA THR A 133 4.08 -13.73 -9.44
C THR A 133 5.27 -12.79 -9.44
N LEU A 134 6.48 -13.35 -9.27
CA LEU A 134 7.70 -12.56 -9.36
C LEU A 134 7.98 -12.27 -10.84
N LEU A 135 7.98 -11.00 -11.22
CA LEU A 135 8.25 -10.58 -12.59
C LEU A 135 9.73 -10.29 -12.82
N GLU A 136 10.37 -9.57 -11.89
CA GLU A 136 11.74 -9.11 -12.03
C GLU A 136 12.41 -9.05 -10.67
N GLU A 137 13.73 -9.28 -10.65
CA GLU A 137 14.55 -9.14 -9.46
C GLU A 137 15.48 -7.95 -9.61
N ASP A 138 15.80 -7.33 -8.48
CA ASP A 138 16.83 -6.29 -8.40
C ASP A 138 16.60 -5.12 -9.36
N VAL A 139 15.38 -4.62 -9.39
CA VAL A 139 15.06 -3.37 -10.10
C VAL A 139 15.17 -2.26 -9.06
N ALA A 140 16.22 -1.45 -9.14
CA ALA A 140 16.54 -0.44 -8.13
C ALA A 140 16.62 -1.03 -6.71
N GLY A 141 17.11 -2.27 -6.59
CA GLY A 141 17.23 -2.99 -5.31
C GLY A 141 15.97 -3.70 -4.85
N LEU A 142 14.94 -3.75 -5.68
CA LEU A 142 13.63 -4.32 -5.30
C LEU A 142 13.20 -5.43 -6.24
N ASP A 143 12.47 -6.40 -5.70
CA ASP A 143 11.72 -7.36 -6.51
C ASP A 143 10.43 -6.72 -6.99
N VAL A 144 10.01 -7.06 -8.20
CA VAL A 144 8.75 -6.59 -8.79
C VAL A 144 7.81 -7.76 -8.98
N PHE A 145 6.59 -7.62 -8.50
CA PHE A 145 5.56 -8.65 -8.54
C PHE A 145 4.30 -8.16 -9.23
N SER A 146 3.50 -9.11 -9.72
CA SER A 146 2.13 -8.83 -10.15
C SER A 146 1.17 -9.86 -9.60
N ILE A 147 -0.11 -9.48 -9.56
CA ILE A 147 -1.21 -10.38 -9.21
C ILE A 147 -2.46 -9.90 -9.93
N SER A 148 -3.34 -10.84 -10.29
CA SER A 148 -4.65 -10.50 -10.84
C SER A 148 -5.47 -9.76 -9.77
N SER A 149 -6.24 -8.75 -10.19
CA SER A 149 -7.11 -8.01 -9.29
C SER A 149 -8.38 -8.78 -8.93
N GLY A 150 -8.79 -9.71 -9.74
CA GLY A 150 -10.02 -10.45 -9.49
C GLY A 150 -9.99 -11.90 -9.90
#